data_d82853bfe959bc32b40c4f2a46a509f9
#
_entry.id   d82853bfe959bc32b40c4f2a46a509f9
#
_cell.length_a   1.000
_cell.length_b   1.000
_cell.length_c   1.000
_cell.angle_alpha   90.00
_cell.angle_beta   90.00
_cell.angle_gamma   90.00
#
_symmetry.space_group_name_H-M   'P 1'
#
loop_
_entity.id
_entity.type
_entity.pdbx_description
1 polymer ?
#
loop_
_entity_poly.entity_id
_entity_poly.type
_entity_poly.pdbx_seq_one_letter_code
_entity_poly.pdbx_strand_id
1 'polypeptide(L)'
;VAQREGGAIVILKFFWKFLYIVVNEKTMMNLIIDEGNSSIKIALFEENRCKIFKKIENETVLAQFLQEFSLGELKAAVVASVVKDAEQRFSFLNNILPEVLYLNALSPMPFVNKYATPQTLGIDRLALAAAGVHHFPNCNVLIIDAGTCITFDVVTKNKEYLGGAIAPGIGMRLRAMHEFTSKLPLIEEQDYDNEEFIGNTTQSCMLSGVYCNVVQEIEGVIGLYKQRFQDLEVILTGGNHFYLQKRIKSRIFASSLVLVEGLNAILEYQKQL
;
A
#
# COMPACT_ATOMS: atom_id res chain seq x y z
N VAL A 1 -58.45 -29.90 27.92
CA VAL A 1 -58.12 -28.65 27.20
C VAL A 1 -56.86 -28.05 27.83
N ALA A 2 -55.77 -28.65 27.65
CA ALA A 2 -54.45 -28.09 28.00
C ALA A 2 -53.40 -28.86 27.22
N GLN A 3 -52.95 -28.30 26.10
CA GLN A 3 -51.70 -28.68 25.45
C GLN A 3 -51.56 -27.97 24.08
N ARG A 4 -51.19 -26.68 24.07
CA ARG A 4 -50.70 -26.00 22.88
C ARG A 4 -49.95 -24.68 23.17
N GLU A 5 -49.15 -24.61 24.22
CA GLU A 5 -48.34 -23.40 24.47
C GLU A 5 -46.82 -23.63 24.54
N GLY A 6 -46.35 -24.88 24.51
CA GLY A 6 -44.90 -25.15 24.62
C GLY A 6 -44.06 -24.99 23.34
N GLY A 7 -44.67 -25.16 22.17
CA GLY A 7 -43.95 -25.19 20.91
C GLY A 7 -43.54 -23.83 20.35
N ALA A 8 -44.42 -22.83 20.50
CA ALA A 8 -44.20 -21.49 19.93
C ALA A 8 -43.08 -20.70 20.66
N ILE A 9 -42.95 -20.87 21.97
CA ILE A 9 -41.95 -20.18 22.78
C ILE A 9 -40.54 -20.75 22.53
N VAL A 10 -40.42 -22.04 22.27
CA VAL A 10 -39.14 -22.70 21.98
C VAL A 10 -38.66 -22.31 20.58
N ILE A 11 -39.57 -22.25 19.59
CA ILE A 11 -39.24 -21.82 18.21
C ILE A 11 -38.83 -20.35 18.19
N LEU A 12 -39.54 -19.47 18.91
CA LEU A 12 -39.18 -18.07 19.04
C LEU A 12 -37.83 -17.87 19.72
N LYS A 13 -37.49 -18.60 20.78
CA LYS A 13 -36.18 -18.54 21.43
C LYS A 13 -35.06 -19.04 20.53
N PHE A 14 -35.28 -20.05 19.68
CA PHE A 14 -34.32 -20.50 18.67
C PHE A 14 -34.16 -19.49 17.54
N PHE A 15 -35.27 -18.88 17.06
CA PHE A 15 -35.24 -17.88 16.04
C PHE A 15 -34.57 -16.58 16.51
N TRP A 16 -34.81 -16.13 17.73
CA TRP A 16 -34.13 -15.01 18.34
C TRP A 16 -32.62 -15.28 18.59
N LYS A 17 -32.27 -16.50 18.98
CA LYS A 17 -30.87 -16.88 19.14
C LYS A 17 -30.15 -16.98 17.79
N PHE A 18 -30.83 -17.47 16.75
CA PHE A 18 -30.31 -17.51 15.39
C PHE A 18 -30.25 -16.10 14.77
N LEU A 19 -31.25 -15.26 14.98
CA LEU A 19 -31.27 -13.87 14.56
C LEU A 19 -30.21 -13.07 15.32
N TYR A 20 -30.00 -13.32 16.62
CA TYR A 20 -28.96 -12.68 17.41
C TYR A 20 -27.54 -13.12 16.96
N ILE A 21 -27.38 -14.35 16.53
CA ILE A 21 -26.12 -14.85 15.94
C ILE A 21 -25.90 -14.25 14.55
N VAL A 22 -26.94 -14.11 13.72
CA VAL A 22 -26.86 -13.52 12.38
C VAL A 22 -26.67 -11.98 12.44
N VAL A 23 -27.22 -11.32 13.46
CA VAL A 23 -27.06 -9.85 13.65
C VAL A 23 -25.76 -9.47 14.34
N ASN A 24 -25.04 -10.45 14.95
CA ASN A 24 -23.80 -10.22 15.70
C ASN A 24 -22.58 -10.99 15.18
N GLU A 25 -22.52 -11.36 13.91
CA GLU A 25 -21.22 -11.54 13.28
C GLU A 25 -20.57 -10.15 13.15
N LYS A 26 -19.97 -9.69 14.26
CA LYS A 26 -19.05 -8.57 14.21
C LYS A 26 -17.96 -8.95 13.22
N THR A 27 -17.99 -8.34 12.06
CA THR A 27 -16.96 -8.55 11.03
C THR A 27 -15.63 -8.11 11.62
N MET A 28 -14.76 -9.09 11.83
CA MET A 28 -13.44 -8.87 12.40
C MET A 28 -12.51 -8.30 11.33
N MET A 29 -11.84 -7.21 11.63
CA MET A 29 -10.96 -6.50 10.71
C MET A 29 -9.48 -6.80 10.96
N ASN A 30 -8.69 -6.68 9.91
CA ASN A 30 -7.24 -6.61 9.99
C ASN A 30 -6.79 -5.17 10.18
N LEU A 31 -5.82 -4.97 11.05
CA LEU A 31 -5.09 -3.70 11.19
C LEU A 31 -3.81 -3.75 10.37
N ILE A 32 -3.66 -2.80 9.45
CA ILE A 32 -2.47 -2.65 8.63
C ILE A 32 -1.73 -1.39 9.10
N ILE A 33 -0.43 -1.53 9.34
CA ILE A 33 0.45 -0.44 9.78
C ILE A 33 1.64 -0.38 8.82
N ASP A 34 1.77 0.74 8.11
CA ASP A 34 2.93 1.08 7.27
C ASP A 34 3.63 2.28 7.88
N GLU A 35 4.79 2.04 8.47
CA GLU A 35 5.61 3.08 9.08
C GLU A 35 6.76 3.47 8.18
N GLY A 36 6.63 4.64 7.58
CA GLY A 36 7.71 5.33 6.87
C GLY A 36 8.54 6.22 7.77
N ASN A 37 9.54 6.90 7.19
CA ASN A 37 10.42 7.82 7.93
C ASN A 37 9.70 9.06 8.49
N SER A 38 8.59 9.49 7.89
CA SER A 38 7.93 10.77 8.21
C SER A 38 6.52 10.61 8.76
N SER A 39 5.94 9.44 8.72
CA SER A 39 4.55 9.21 9.14
C SER A 39 4.20 7.73 9.16
N ILE A 40 3.17 7.40 9.92
CA ILE A 40 2.55 6.08 9.97
C ILE A 40 1.24 6.14 9.19
N LYS A 41 1.06 5.22 8.26
CA LYS A 41 -0.24 4.99 7.59
C LYS A 41 -0.89 3.79 8.25
N ILE A 42 -2.16 3.90 8.57
CA ILE A 42 -2.96 2.81 9.11
C ILE A 42 -4.17 2.55 8.23
N ALA A 43 -4.51 1.28 8.11
CA ALA A 43 -5.74 0.88 7.44
C ALA A 43 -6.43 -0.25 8.19
N LEU A 44 -7.76 -0.27 8.14
CA LEU A 44 -8.58 -1.37 8.63
C LEU A 44 -9.23 -2.06 7.44
N PHE A 45 -9.02 -3.36 7.36
CA PHE A 45 -9.57 -4.20 6.30
C PHE A 45 -10.59 -5.20 6.85
N GLU A 46 -11.75 -5.21 6.23
CA GLU A 46 -12.71 -6.29 6.31
C GLU A 46 -12.50 -7.17 5.09
N GLU A 47 -11.94 -8.37 5.27
CA GLU A 47 -11.45 -9.19 4.17
C GLU A 47 -10.50 -8.41 3.25
N ASN A 48 -10.90 -8.18 1.98
CA ASN A 48 -10.13 -7.42 0.98
C ASN A 48 -10.61 -5.96 0.81
N ARG A 49 -11.53 -5.47 1.66
CA ARG A 49 -12.07 -4.11 1.57
C ARG A 49 -11.46 -3.21 2.62
N CYS A 50 -10.77 -2.18 2.20
CA CYS A 50 -10.31 -1.10 3.07
C CYS A 50 -11.52 -0.29 3.55
N LYS A 51 -11.79 -0.31 4.86
CA LYS A 51 -12.87 0.44 5.50
C LYS A 51 -12.40 1.79 6.02
N ILE A 52 -11.19 1.83 6.56
CA ILE A 52 -10.57 3.03 7.10
C ILE A 52 -9.15 3.10 6.59
N PHE A 53 -8.75 4.29 6.15
CA PHE A 53 -7.36 4.62 5.83
C PHE A 53 -7.05 5.98 6.45
N LYS A 54 -6.01 6.04 7.27
CA LYS A 54 -5.57 7.27 7.94
C LYS A 54 -4.05 7.37 7.92
N LYS A 55 -3.57 8.60 7.88
CA LYS A 55 -2.18 8.95 8.17
C LYS A 55 -2.13 9.53 9.58
N ILE A 56 -1.23 9.02 10.41
CA ILE A 56 -1.04 9.44 11.80
C ILE A 56 0.41 9.80 12.05
N GLU A 57 0.66 10.52 13.13
CA GLU A 57 1.99 11.06 13.43
C GLU A 57 2.88 10.07 14.18
N ASN A 58 2.30 9.30 15.12
CA ASN A 58 3.06 8.42 16.01
C ASN A 58 2.20 7.31 16.62
N GLU A 59 2.85 6.43 17.39
CA GLU A 59 2.23 5.26 18.04
C GLU A 59 1.22 5.65 19.12
N THR A 60 1.37 6.81 19.76
CA THR A 60 0.40 7.30 20.78
C THR A 60 -0.94 7.59 20.13
N VAL A 61 -0.94 8.22 18.96
CA VAL A 61 -2.16 8.47 18.18
C VAL A 61 -2.80 7.16 17.71
N LEU A 62 -1.97 6.17 17.33
CA LEU A 62 -2.46 4.82 17.02
C LEU A 62 -3.15 4.18 18.23
N ALA A 63 -2.52 4.22 19.39
CA ALA A 63 -3.08 3.63 20.61
C ALA A 63 -4.43 4.28 20.99
N GLN A 64 -4.56 5.59 20.83
CA GLN A 64 -5.82 6.31 21.03
C GLN A 64 -6.88 5.88 20.01
N PHE A 65 -6.51 5.80 18.73
CA PHE A 65 -7.41 5.36 17.68
C PHE A 65 -7.95 3.93 17.93
N LEU A 66 -7.10 3.03 18.44
CA LEU A 66 -7.50 1.65 18.71
C LEU A 66 -8.49 1.54 19.89
N GLN A 67 -8.56 2.53 20.78
CA GLN A 67 -9.56 2.58 21.86
C GLN A 67 -11.00 2.78 21.36
N GLU A 68 -11.16 3.24 20.10
CA GLU A 68 -12.48 3.36 19.47
C GLU A 68 -13.10 1.99 19.13
N PHE A 69 -12.29 0.91 19.15
CA PHE A 69 -12.71 -0.45 18.79
C PHE A 69 -12.86 -1.35 20.01
N SER A 70 -13.91 -2.16 20.01
CA SER A 70 -14.10 -3.16 21.04
C SER A 70 -13.15 -4.34 20.87
N LEU A 71 -12.77 -4.98 21.96
CA LEU A 71 -12.05 -6.27 21.93
C LEU A 71 -12.83 -7.27 21.06
N GLY A 72 -12.16 -7.85 20.06
CA GLY A 72 -12.76 -8.78 19.11
C GLY A 72 -13.29 -8.17 17.82
N GLU A 73 -13.21 -6.87 17.62
CA GLU A 73 -13.44 -6.24 16.29
C GLU A 73 -12.21 -6.31 15.41
N LEU A 74 -11.03 -6.44 16.00
CA LEU A 74 -9.77 -6.62 15.29
C LEU A 74 -9.26 -8.06 15.50
N LYS A 75 -8.91 -8.75 14.41
CA LYS A 75 -8.48 -10.15 14.44
C LYS A 75 -6.97 -10.33 14.36
N ALA A 76 -6.29 -9.47 13.62
CA ALA A 76 -4.84 -9.54 13.42
C ALA A 76 -4.29 -8.17 13.00
N ALA A 77 -2.97 -8.00 13.13
CA ALA A 77 -2.27 -6.88 12.55
C ALA A 77 -1.06 -7.31 11.74
N VAL A 78 -0.69 -6.47 10.75
CA VAL A 78 0.63 -6.49 10.13
C VAL A 78 1.30 -5.14 10.34
N VAL A 79 2.56 -5.18 10.76
CA VAL A 79 3.42 -4.01 10.95
C VAL A 79 4.56 -4.10 9.95
N ALA A 80 4.58 -3.17 9.00
CA ALA A 80 5.70 -2.92 8.09
C ALA A 80 6.37 -1.62 8.52
N SER A 81 7.68 -1.63 8.76
CA SER A 81 8.41 -0.46 9.21
C SER A 81 9.80 -0.40 8.58
N VAL A 82 10.19 0.80 8.17
CA VAL A 82 11.56 1.12 7.75
C VAL A 82 12.37 1.73 8.91
N VAL A 83 11.75 1.91 10.07
CA VAL A 83 12.36 2.47 11.29
C VAL A 83 12.77 1.31 12.20
N LYS A 84 13.92 1.47 12.88
CA LYS A 84 14.43 0.45 13.81
C LYS A 84 13.49 0.23 15.00
N ASP A 85 13.60 -0.96 15.59
CA ASP A 85 12.92 -1.34 16.83
C ASP A 85 11.38 -1.31 16.76
N ALA A 86 10.80 -1.54 15.56
CA ALA A 86 9.35 -1.56 15.34
C ALA A 86 8.64 -2.58 16.26
N GLU A 87 9.18 -3.78 16.42
CA GLU A 87 8.62 -4.81 17.31
C GLU A 87 8.49 -4.32 18.76
N GLN A 88 9.50 -3.58 19.26
CA GLN A 88 9.45 -3.02 20.62
C GLN A 88 8.43 -1.90 20.72
N ARG A 89 8.42 -0.97 19.76
CA ARG A 89 7.53 0.21 19.76
C ARG A 89 6.06 -0.17 19.61
N PHE A 90 5.76 -1.17 18.78
CA PHE A 90 4.40 -1.66 18.56
C PHE A 90 4.05 -2.88 19.42
N SER A 91 4.89 -3.27 20.41
CA SER A 91 4.68 -4.44 21.28
C SER A 91 3.34 -4.42 22.03
N PHE A 92 2.77 -3.24 22.30
CA PHE A 92 1.46 -3.09 22.93
C PHE A 92 0.33 -3.76 22.13
N LEU A 93 0.49 -3.92 20.82
CA LEU A 93 -0.48 -4.61 19.96
C LEU A 93 -0.64 -6.08 20.35
N ASN A 94 0.43 -6.74 20.84
CA ASN A 94 0.38 -8.13 21.28
C ASN A 94 -0.51 -8.35 22.51
N ASN A 95 -0.85 -7.27 23.25
CA ASN A 95 -1.76 -7.34 24.40
C ASN A 95 -3.23 -7.17 24.01
N ILE A 96 -3.51 -6.67 22.81
CA ILE A 96 -4.87 -6.33 22.35
C ILE A 96 -5.32 -7.14 21.14
N LEU A 97 -4.39 -7.76 20.42
CA LEU A 97 -4.66 -8.54 19.23
C LEU A 97 -4.17 -9.98 19.39
N PRO A 98 -4.93 -10.97 18.90
CA PRO A 98 -4.52 -12.37 18.96
C PRO A 98 -3.30 -12.69 18.08
N GLU A 99 -3.08 -11.92 17.02
CA GLU A 99 -2.01 -12.15 16.06
C GLU A 99 -1.42 -10.81 15.57
N VAL A 100 -0.10 -10.65 15.67
CA VAL A 100 0.63 -9.49 15.15
C VAL A 100 1.81 -9.98 14.33
N LEU A 101 1.78 -9.70 13.04
CA LEU A 101 2.88 -10.00 12.12
C LEU A 101 3.80 -8.79 11.99
N TYR A 102 5.04 -8.93 12.43
CA TYR A 102 6.11 -7.96 12.15
C TYR A 102 6.82 -8.37 10.87
N LEU A 103 6.56 -7.63 9.80
CA LEU A 103 7.03 -7.98 8.47
C LEU A 103 8.53 -7.68 8.32
N ASN A 104 9.26 -8.62 7.76
CA ASN A 104 10.66 -8.46 7.39
C ASN A 104 10.95 -9.07 6.02
N ALA A 105 12.16 -8.86 5.51
CA ALA A 105 12.53 -9.29 4.16
C ALA A 105 12.52 -10.84 3.95
N LEU A 106 12.48 -11.63 5.03
CA LEU A 106 12.45 -13.09 4.99
C LEU A 106 11.05 -13.65 5.30
N SER A 107 10.09 -12.80 5.60
CA SER A 107 8.71 -13.23 5.83
C SER A 107 8.15 -13.96 4.61
N PRO A 108 7.34 -15.03 4.78
CA PRO A 108 6.69 -15.70 3.66
C PRO A 108 5.83 -14.76 2.84
N MET A 109 5.97 -14.81 1.51
CA MET A 109 5.27 -13.95 0.57
C MET A 109 4.38 -14.75 -0.37
N PRO A 110 3.27 -14.17 -0.91
CA PRO A 110 2.40 -14.84 -1.89
C PRO A 110 3.05 -14.98 -3.28
N PHE A 111 4.37 -14.85 -3.36
CA PHE A 111 5.17 -14.96 -4.58
C PHE A 111 6.58 -15.49 -4.27
N VAL A 112 7.27 -15.95 -5.29
CA VAL A 112 8.68 -16.37 -5.20
C VAL A 112 9.57 -15.15 -5.40
N ASN A 113 10.37 -14.81 -4.39
CA ASN A 113 11.33 -13.71 -4.49
C ASN A 113 12.59 -14.16 -5.23
N LYS A 114 12.84 -13.61 -6.43
CA LYS A 114 14.04 -13.85 -7.26
C LYS A 114 15.07 -12.73 -7.13
N TYR A 115 14.89 -11.81 -6.22
CA TYR A 115 15.84 -10.72 -6.01
C TYR A 115 17.17 -11.26 -5.44
N ALA A 116 18.29 -10.89 -6.05
CA ALA A 116 19.61 -11.46 -5.73
C ALA A 116 20.07 -11.19 -4.28
N THR A 117 19.61 -10.07 -3.70
CA THR A 117 19.96 -9.66 -2.32
C THR A 117 18.69 -9.42 -1.50
N PRO A 118 17.91 -10.47 -1.18
CA PRO A 118 16.61 -10.31 -0.54
C PRO A 118 16.67 -9.58 0.80
N GLN A 119 17.77 -9.65 1.53
CA GLN A 119 17.95 -8.99 2.83
C GLN A 119 17.98 -7.46 2.76
N THR A 120 18.30 -6.90 1.59
CA THR A 120 18.37 -5.44 1.36
C THR A 120 17.12 -4.90 0.65
N LEU A 121 16.18 -5.78 0.33
CA LEU A 121 14.94 -5.38 -0.35
C LEU A 121 14.00 -4.68 0.63
N GLY A 122 13.53 -3.50 0.26
CA GLY A 122 12.57 -2.74 1.05
C GLY A 122 11.24 -3.51 1.23
N ILE A 123 10.69 -3.43 2.43
CA ILE A 123 9.41 -4.08 2.78
C ILE A 123 8.26 -3.47 1.96
N ASP A 124 8.31 -2.18 1.69
CA ASP A 124 7.40 -1.46 0.82
C ASP A 124 7.32 -2.09 -0.58
N ARG A 125 8.46 -2.42 -1.19
CA ARG A 125 8.53 -3.08 -2.49
C ARG A 125 7.96 -4.49 -2.46
N LEU A 126 8.19 -5.24 -1.36
CA LEU A 126 7.57 -6.56 -1.16
C LEU A 126 6.05 -6.46 -1.05
N ALA A 127 5.55 -5.47 -0.29
CA ALA A 127 4.12 -5.23 -0.16
C ALA A 127 3.48 -4.85 -1.51
N LEU A 128 4.12 -3.98 -2.28
CA LEU A 128 3.66 -3.60 -3.62
C LEU A 128 3.64 -4.79 -4.58
N ALA A 129 4.66 -5.67 -4.52
CA ALA A 129 4.69 -6.90 -5.29
C ALA A 129 3.51 -7.84 -4.92
N ALA A 130 3.20 -7.98 -3.63
CA ALA A 130 2.06 -8.75 -3.16
C ALA A 130 0.73 -8.16 -3.65
N ALA A 131 0.59 -6.82 -3.65
CA ALA A 131 -0.56 -6.15 -4.25
C ALA A 131 -0.71 -6.46 -5.74
N GLY A 132 0.40 -6.46 -6.48
CA GLY A 132 0.41 -6.83 -7.90
C GLY A 132 -0.16 -8.23 -8.14
N VAL A 133 0.30 -9.22 -7.37
CA VAL A 133 -0.23 -10.60 -7.42
C VAL A 133 -1.70 -10.68 -7.04
N HIS A 134 -2.12 -9.86 -6.08
CA HIS A 134 -3.51 -9.85 -5.59
C HIS A 134 -4.47 -9.24 -6.61
N HIS A 135 -4.13 -8.06 -7.16
CA HIS A 135 -5.01 -7.34 -8.09
C HIS A 135 -5.08 -8.00 -9.48
N PHE A 136 -3.98 -8.56 -9.95
CA PHE A 136 -3.87 -9.13 -11.29
C PHE A 136 -3.28 -10.55 -11.25
N PRO A 137 -4.04 -11.51 -10.67
CA PRO A 137 -3.60 -12.89 -10.62
C PRO A 137 -3.40 -13.44 -12.05
N ASN A 138 -2.31 -14.16 -12.29
CA ASN A 138 -1.92 -14.74 -13.57
C ASN A 138 -1.53 -13.73 -14.68
N CYS A 139 -1.26 -12.47 -14.33
CA CYS A 139 -0.71 -11.45 -15.23
C CYS A 139 0.74 -11.13 -14.89
N ASN A 140 1.47 -10.60 -15.87
CA ASN A 140 2.70 -9.86 -15.58
C ASN A 140 2.30 -8.46 -15.11
N VAL A 141 2.87 -7.99 -14.01
CA VAL A 141 2.47 -6.71 -13.42
C VAL A 141 3.71 -5.85 -13.20
N LEU A 142 3.70 -4.66 -13.74
CA LEU A 142 4.64 -3.59 -13.42
C LEU A 142 3.98 -2.69 -12.35
N ILE A 143 4.60 -2.56 -11.22
CA ILE A 143 4.16 -1.68 -10.14
C ILE A 143 5.09 -0.47 -10.11
N ILE A 144 4.50 0.72 -10.19
CA ILE A 144 5.19 2.02 -10.16
C ILE A 144 4.74 2.74 -8.90
N ASP A 145 5.66 2.93 -7.96
CA ASP A 145 5.44 3.78 -6.78
C ASP A 145 6.15 5.11 -6.97
N ALA A 146 5.38 6.17 -7.17
CA ALA A 146 5.88 7.52 -7.39
C ALA A 146 5.79 8.34 -6.09
N GLY A 147 6.77 8.16 -5.23
CA GLY A 147 6.95 8.84 -3.94
C GLY A 147 8.25 9.63 -3.87
N THR A 148 8.92 9.59 -2.72
CA THR A 148 10.28 10.18 -2.53
C THR A 148 11.26 9.68 -3.58
N CYS A 149 11.23 8.37 -3.86
CA CYS A 149 11.79 7.76 -5.06
C CYS A 149 10.66 7.30 -5.97
N ILE A 150 10.97 7.05 -7.23
CA ILE A 150 10.10 6.34 -8.15
C ILE A 150 10.67 4.94 -8.26
N THR A 151 9.92 3.92 -7.82
CA THR A 151 10.30 2.54 -8.01
C THR A 151 9.50 1.90 -9.13
N PHE A 152 10.14 0.98 -9.84
CA PHE A 152 9.54 0.18 -10.89
C PHE A 152 9.79 -1.27 -10.53
N ASP A 153 8.77 -1.99 -10.16
CA ASP A 153 8.85 -3.36 -9.69
C ASP A 153 8.05 -4.29 -10.58
N VAL A 154 8.56 -5.47 -10.88
CA VAL A 154 7.86 -6.42 -11.74
C VAL A 154 7.64 -7.76 -11.06
N VAL A 155 6.40 -8.23 -11.13
CA VAL A 155 6.00 -9.59 -10.78
C VAL A 155 5.47 -10.28 -12.03
N THR A 156 5.95 -11.50 -12.28
CA THR A 156 5.51 -12.28 -13.44
C THR A 156 4.18 -12.98 -13.17
N LYS A 157 3.50 -13.41 -14.26
CA LYS A 157 2.30 -14.24 -14.17
C LYS A 157 2.49 -15.56 -13.40
N ASN A 158 3.73 -16.01 -13.25
CA ASN A 158 4.10 -17.19 -12.47
C ASN A 158 4.34 -16.85 -10.99
N LYS A 159 3.96 -15.63 -10.56
CA LYS A 159 4.20 -15.13 -9.21
C LYS A 159 5.68 -15.09 -8.82
N GLU A 160 6.55 -14.66 -9.72
CA GLU A 160 7.97 -14.45 -9.45
C GLU A 160 8.26 -12.95 -9.43
N TYR A 161 8.74 -12.43 -8.30
CA TYR A 161 9.23 -11.06 -8.19
C TYR A 161 10.67 -11.00 -8.69
N LEU A 162 10.90 -10.23 -9.75
CA LEU A 162 12.20 -10.15 -10.42
C LEU A 162 13.04 -8.92 -9.99
N GLY A 163 12.47 -8.01 -9.21
CA GLY A 163 13.07 -6.71 -8.92
C GLY A 163 12.62 -5.66 -9.93
N GLY A 164 13.48 -4.69 -10.21
CA GLY A 164 13.15 -3.58 -11.10
C GLY A 164 14.15 -2.43 -11.03
N ALA A 165 13.68 -1.17 -10.95
CA ALA A 165 14.52 0.02 -10.93
C ALA A 165 14.10 0.99 -9.82
N ILE A 166 15.03 1.88 -9.44
CA ILE A 166 14.79 2.97 -8.49
C ILE A 166 15.32 4.25 -9.14
N ALA A 167 14.49 5.27 -9.21
CA ALA A 167 14.83 6.61 -9.72
C ALA A 167 14.49 7.69 -8.69
N PRO A 168 15.08 8.88 -8.77
CA PRO A 168 14.70 10.00 -7.90
C PRO A 168 13.27 10.46 -8.18
N GLY A 169 12.47 10.70 -7.14
CA GLY A 169 11.15 11.31 -7.26
C GLY A 169 11.20 12.82 -7.57
N ILE A 170 10.03 13.41 -7.77
CA ILE A 170 9.88 14.83 -8.16
C ILE A 170 10.58 15.76 -7.17
N GLY A 171 10.23 15.67 -5.89
CA GLY A 171 10.84 16.53 -4.86
C GLY A 171 12.34 16.33 -4.71
N MET A 172 12.83 15.09 -4.86
CA MET A 172 14.26 14.78 -4.81
C MET A 172 15.00 15.44 -5.99
N ARG A 173 14.44 15.42 -7.20
CA ARG A 173 15.03 16.07 -8.39
C ARG A 173 15.14 17.59 -8.23
N LEU A 174 14.06 18.22 -7.75
CA LEU A 174 14.04 19.67 -7.50
C LEU A 174 15.10 20.07 -6.45
N ARG A 175 15.17 19.32 -5.35
CA ARG A 175 16.13 19.57 -4.28
C ARG A 175 17.57 19.34 -4.74
N ALA A 176 17.83 18.26 -5.47
CA ALA A 176 19.15 17.98 -6.01
C ALA A 176 19.68 19.09 -6.94
N MET A 177 18.82 19.70 -7.77
CA MET A 177 19.22 20.84 -8.61
C MET A 177 19.66 22.04 -7.78
N HIS A 178 18.98 22.32 -6.67
CA HIS A 178 19.41 23.38 -5.75
C HIS A 178 20.71 23.03 -5.05
N GLU A 179 20.81 21.85 -4.45
CA GLU A 179 21.97 21.44 -3.63
C GLU A 179 23.25 21.29 -4.43
N PHE A 180 23.16 20.80 -5.67
CA PHE A 180 24.35 20.54 -6.50
C PHE A 180 24.69 21.67 -7.51
N THR A 181 24.01 22.81 -7.42
CA THR A 181 24.32 23.99 -8.26
C THR A 181 24.34 25.27 -7.43
N SER A 182 25.16 26.26 -7.85
CA SER A 182 25.32 27.50 -7.08
C SER A 182 24.21 28.54 -7.30
N LYS A 183 23.37 28.39 -8.34
CA LYS A 183 22.45 29.47 -8.76
C LYS A 183 20.99 29.02 -8.89
N LEU A 184 20.70 27.73 -8.88
CA LEU A 184 19.33 27.31 -9.01
C LEU A 184 18.60 27.42 -7.64
N PRO A 185 17.43 28.06 -7.61
CA PRO A 185 16.68 28.26 -6.38
C PRO A 185 16.15 26.94 -5.82
N LEU A 186 15.94 26.87 -4.50
CA LEU A 186 15.16 25.79 -3.89
C LEU A 186 13.69 25.95 -4.32
N ILE A 187 13.15 24.92 -4.92
CA ILE A 187 11.73 24.82 -5.27
C ILE A 187 11.17 23.61 -4.55
N GLU A 188 10.18 23.86 -3.70
CA GLU A 188 9.45 22.78 -3.05
C GLU A 188 8.50 22.09 -4.03
N GLU A 189 8.26 20.81 -3.77
CA GLU A 189 7.26 20.04 -4.50
C GLU A 189 5.88 20.65 -4.29
N GLN A 190 5.15 20.87 -5.37
CA GLN A 190 3.86 21.55 -5.38
C GLN A 190 2.94 20.96 -6.44
N ASP A 191 1.68 21.33 -6.39
CA ASP A 191 0.76 21.04 -7.48
C ASP A 191 1.21 21.77 -8.74
N TYR A 192 1.48 21.01 -9.80
CA TYR A 192 1.92 21.52 -11.09
C TYR A 192 0.93 21.17 -12.18
N ASP A 193 0.17 22.16 -12.61
CA ASP A 193 -0.89 21.98 -13.63
C ASP A 193 -0.56 22.63 -14.97
N ASN A 194 0.68 23.09 -15.15
CA ASN A 194 1.12 23.67 -16.41
C ASN A 194 1.51 22.55 -17.40
N GLU A 195 0.91 22.58 -18.59
CA GLU A 195 1.22 21.65 -19.68
C GLU A 195 2.34 22.20 -20.61
N GLU A 196 2.75 23.46 -20.40
CA GLU A 196 3.82 24.06 -21.18
C GLU A 196 5.16 23.37 -20.93
N PHE A 197 5.67 22.76 -21.98
CA PHE A 197 6.94 22.06 -21.95
C PHE A 197 8.14 23.02 -21.93
N ILE A 198 7.99 24.23 -22.55
CA ILE A 198 9.06 25.22 -22.64
C ILE A 198 8.91 26.26 -21.53
N GLY A 199 9.78 26.21 -20.52
CA GLY A 199 9.88 27.24 -19.51
C GLY A 199 10.59 28.49 -20.06
N ASN A 200 10.22 29.67 -19.58
CA ASN A 200 10.82 30.95 -19.97
C ASN A 200 11.44 31.72 -18.78
N THR A 201 11.44 31.12 -17.59
CA THR A 201 12.15 31.58 -16.40
C THR A 201 12.92 30.40 -15.81
N THR A 202 13.93 30.65 -14.95
CA THR A 202 14.68 29.59 -14.29
C THR A 202 13.73 28.64 -13.55
N GLN A 203 12.78 29.19 -12.81
CA GLN A 203 11.80 28.39 -12.07
C GLN A 203 10.91 27.53 -12.98
N SER A 204 10.34 28.13 -14.04
CA SER A 204 9.49 27.38 -14.97
C SER A 204 10.28 26.35 -15.77
N CYS A 205 11.56 26.60 -16.09
CA CYS A 205 12.43 25.61 -16.71
C CYS A 205 12.71 24.42 -15.80
N MET A 206 12.98 24.66 -14.50
CA MET A 206 13.19 23.58 -13.52
C MET A 206 11.92 22.75 -13.31
N LEU A 207 10.77 23.39 -13.15
CA LEU A 207 9.49 22.71 -12.97
C LEU A 207 9.12 21.88 -14.20
N SER A 208 9.17 22.48 -15.39
CA SER A 208 8.90 21.77 -16.64
C SER A 208 9.86 20.59 -16.82
N GLY A 209 11.17 20.83 -16.61
CA GLY A 209 12.20 19.80 -16.74
C GLY A 209 12.01 18.61 -15.80
N VAL A 210 11.44 18.82 -14.61
CA VAL A 210 11.15 17.72 -13.68
C VAL A 210 9.81 17.08 -13.96
N TYR A 211 8.73 17.85 -13.96
CA TYR A 211 7.38 17.31 -14.01
C TYR A 211 7.04 16.70 -15.38
N CYS A 212 7.36 17.37 -16.47
CA CYS A 212 7.07 16.81 -17.79
C CYS A 212 7.98 15.62 -18.11
N ASN A 213 9.27 15.68 -17.73
CA ASN A 213 10.20 14.60 -18.03
C ASN A 213 9.92 13.35 -17.22
N VAL A 214 9.45 13.44 -15.97
CA VAL A 214 9.02 12.27 -15.19
C VAL A 214 7.88 11.51 -15.88
N VAL A 215 6.93 12.23 -16.49
CA VAL A 215 5.86 11.58 -17.27
C VAL A 215 6.43 10.81 -18.45
N GLN A 216 7.35 11.43 -19.21
CA GLN A 216 7.99 10.77 -20.37
C GLN A 216 8.88 9.60 -19.96
N GLU A 217 9.59 9.71 -18.84
CA GLU A 217 10.39 8.61 -18.26
C GLU A 217 9.51 7.41 -17.94
N ILE A 218 8.38 7.63 -17.24
CA ILE A 218 7.45 6.57 -16.87
C ILE A 218 6.85 5.91 -18.11
N GLU A 219 6.40 6.69 -19.09
CA GLU A 219 5.87 6.15 -20.36
C GLU A 219 6.93 5.33 -21.12
N GLY A 220 8.17 5.85 -21.19
CA GLY A 220 9.28 5.13 -21.80
C GLY A 220 9.57 3.78 -21.11
N VAL A 221 9.60 3.79 -19.77
CA VAL A 221 9.81 2.58 -18.97
C VAL A 221 8.67 1.59 -19.17
N ILE A 222 7.40 2.03 -19.12
CA ILE A 222 6.24 1.16 -19.42
C ILE A 222 6.40 0.52 -20.81
N GLY A 223 6.84 1.30 -21.80
CA GLY A 223 7.10 0.81 -23.14
C GLY A 223 8.15 -0.30 -23.18
N LEU A 224 9.28 -0.14 -22.46
CA LEU A 224 10.33 -1.16 -22.36
C LEU A 224 9.82 -2.45 -21.70
N TYR A 225 9.04 -2.33 -20.63
CA TYR A 225 8.48 -3.51 -19.96
C TYR A 225 7.43 -4.23 -20.84
N LYS A 226 6.58 -3.49 -21.59
CA LYS A 226 5.63 -4.06 -22.54
C LYS A 226 6.30 -4.83 -23.69
N GLN A 227 7.49 -4.40 -24.13
CA GLN A 227 8.27 -5.15 -25.11
C GLN A 227 8.78 -6.50 -24.58
N ARG A 228 9.06 -6.58 -23.28
CA ARG A 228 9.60 -7.78 -22.63
C ARG A 228 8.53 -8.73 -22.11
N PHE A 229 7.42 -8.19 -21.63
CA PHE A 229 6.36 -8.94 -20.97
C PHE A 229 5.05 -8.77 -21.74
N GLN A 230 4.54 -9.86 -22.32
CA GLN A 230 3.21 -9.87 -22.91
C GLN A 230 2.17 -9.75 -21.81
N ASP A 231 1.01 -9.18 -22.13
CA ASP A 231 -0.12 -9.01 -21.21
C ASP A 231 0.27 -8.32 -19.89
N LEU A 232 1.10 -7.25 -20.00
CA LEU A 232 1.56 -6.47 -18.87
C LEU A 232 0.45 -5.56 -18.37
N GLU A 233 0.03 -5.76 -17.12
CA GLU A 233 -0.78 -4.79 -16.37
C GLU A 233 0.15 -3.82 -15.63
N VAL A 234 -0.29 -2.57 -15.47
CA VAL A 234 0.50 -1.51 -14.84
C VAL A 234 -0.27 -0.92 -13.68
N ILE A 235 0.33 -0.96 -12.50
CA ILE A 235 -0.16 -0.30 -11.27
C ILE A 235 0.65 0.99 -11.06
N LEU A 236 -0.05 2.09 -10.72
CA LEU A 236 0.56 3.35 -10.31
C LEU A 236 0.08 3.72 -8.91
N THR A 237 1.02 4.00 -8.01
CA THR A 237 0.75 4.43 -6.64
C THR A 237 1.75 5.51 -6.20
N GLY A 238 1.77 5.83 -4.90
CA GLY A 238 2.64 6.85 -4.32
C GLY A 238 2.02 8.23 -4.25
N GLY A 239 2.73 9.17 -3.64
CA GLY A 239 2.23 10.52 -3.39
C GLY A 239 1.91 11.31 -4.67
N ASN A 240 2.64 11.05 -5.73
CA ASN A 240 2.49 11.75 -7.01
C ASN A 240 1.52 11.06 -7.99
N HIS A 241 0.86 9.98 -7.60
CA HIS A 241 -0.01 9.23 -8.51
C HIS A 241 -1.16 10.09 -9.09
N PHE A 242 -1.75 11.03 -8.33
CA PHE A 242 -2.81 11.92 -8.83
C PHE A 242 -2.34 12.86 -9.95
N TYR A 243 -1.09 13.35 -9.86
CA TYR A 243 -0.49 14.14 -10.93
C TYR A 243 -0.24 13.29 -12.17
N LEU A 244 0.36 12.12 -11.97
CA LEU A 244 0.82 11.24 -13.04
C LEU A 244 -0.32 10.57 -13.78
N GLN A 245 -1.36 10.10 -13.10
CA GLN A 245 -2.51 9.40 -13.73
C GLN A 245 -3.26 10.27 -14.75
N LYS A 246 -3.24 11.61 -14.57
CA LYS A 246 -3.87 12.55 -15.51
C LYS A 246 -3.07 12.72 -16.79
N ARG A 247 -1.77 12.37 -16.80
CA ARG A 247 -0.81 12.68 -17.87
C ARG A 247 -0.24 11.45 -18.55
N ILE A 248 -0.22 10.32 -17.87
CA ILE A 248 0.18 9.03 -18.45
C ILE A 248 -0.90 8.57 -19.42
N LYS A 249 -0.49 8.28 -20.66
CA LYS A 249 -1.39 7.81 -21.75
C LYS A 249 -1.56 6.31 -21.75
N SER A 250 -0.58 5.59 -21.20
CA SER A 250 -0.66 4.14 -21.03
C SER A 250 -1.83 3.76 -20.14
N ARG A 251 -2.47 2.60 -20.43
CA ARG A 251 -3.48 2.05 -19.52
C ARG A 251 -2.83 1.68 -18.20
N ILE A 252 -3.34 2.23 -17.11
CA ILE A 252 -2.85 2.01 -15.75
C ILE A 252 -4.02 1.82 -14.78
N PHE A 253 -3.78 1.06 -13.72
CA PHE A 253 -4.60 1.02 -12.52
C PHE A 253 -3.94 1.92 -11.47
N ALA A 254 -4.58 3.02 -11.08
CA ALA A 254 -4.02 3.98 -10.14
C ALA A 254 -4.80 3.99 -8.82
N SER A 255 -4.09 3.81 -7.69
CA SER A 255 -4.68 3.85 -6.35
C SER A 255 -3.63 4.24 -5.30
N SER A 256 -4.05 5.01 -4.30
CA SER A 256 -3.23 5.33 -3.11
C SER A 256 -3.19 4.21 -2.09
N LEU A 257 -4.04 3.20 -2.22
CA LEU A 257 -4.21 2.11 -1.25
C LEU A 257 -3.35 0.88 -1.55
N VAL A 258 -2.71 0.82 -2.72
CA VAL A 258 -1.98 -0.36 -3.21
C VAL A 258 -1.03 -0.95 -2.16
N LEU A 259 -0.28 -0.10 -1.46
CA LEU A 259 0.67 -0.56 -0.44
C LEU A 259 -0.03 -1.27 0.72
N VAL A 260 -1.08 -0.67 1.29
CA VAL A 260 -1.81 -1.28 2.42
C VAL A 260 -2.63 -2.49 1.98
N GLU A 261 -3.11 -2.54 0.74
CA GLU A 261 -3.75 -3.71 0.13
C GLU A 261 -2.75 -4.87 0.00
N GLY A 262 -1.52 -4.58 -0.40
CA GLY A 262 -0.44 -5.57 -0.45
C GLY A 262 -0.05 -6.11 0.92
N LEU A 263 0.02 -5.25 1.94
CA LEU A 263 0.27 -5.68 3.32
C LEU A 263 -0.86 -6.58 3.84
N ASN A 264 -2.12 -6.23 3.56
CA ASN A 264 -3.25 -7.09 3.90
C ASN A 264 -3.20 -8.43 3.16
N ALA A 265 -2.83 -8.45 1.89
CA ALA A 265 -2.67 -9.68 1.11
C ALA A 265 -1.56 -10.59 1.68
N ILE A 266 -0.45 -10.02 2.17
CA ILE A 266 0.60 -10.79 2.86
C ILE A 266 0.06 -11.38 4.17
N LEU A 267 -0.65 -10.59 4.98
CA LEU A 267 -1.22 -11.06 6.23
C LEU A 267 -2.21 -12.21 6.00
N GLU A 268 -3.12 -12.06 5.04
CA GLU A 268 -4.09 -13.12 4.71
C GLU A 268 -3.41 -14.38 4.13
N TYR A 269 -2.33 -14.22 3.36
CA TYR A 269 -1.54 -15.35 2.88
C TYR A 269 -0.89 -16.12 4.03
N GLN A 270 -0.27 -15.44 4.99
CA GLN A 270 0.42 -16.08 6.11
C GLN A 270 -0.54 -16.80 7.07
N LYS A 271 -1.77 -16.35 7.22
CA LYS A 271 -2.81 -17.07 7.98
C LYS A 271 -3.21 -18.42 7.37
N GLN A 272 -2.85 -18.68 6.13
CA GLN A 272 -3.16 -19.93 5.42
C GLN A 272 -2.02 -20.95 5.49
N LEU A 273 -0.85 -20.55 6.02
CA LEU A 273 0.31 -21.43 6.21
C LEU A 273 0.25 -22.19 7.53
#